data_7a93455c471fc17d6d14317f3621bf6f
#
_entry.id   7a93455c471fc17d6d14317f3621bf6f
#
_cell.length_a   1.000
_cell.length_b   1.000
_cell.length_c   1.000
_cell.angle_alpha   90.00
_cell.angle_beta   90.00
_cell.angle_gamma   90.00
#
_symmetry.space_group_name_H-M   'P 1'
#
loop_
_entity.id
_entity.type
_entity.pdbx_description
1 polymer ?
#
loop_
_entity_poly.entity_id
_entity_poly.type
_entity_poly.pdbx_seq_one_letter_code
_entity_poly.pdbx_strand_id
1 'polypeptide(L)'
;HNNNENIAMSLLPLIIAVVVNFSMGSFYGWSVLVAPLEESIGATRSDISLAYSIAFIFMTVGMFVTHSLLRIASLSYLLFVVFTIAGLGVAIAGYFEALWSLIIGYGVLFGFSLGVSYFLAMTAASLDLPIRRSIAISLNMSAFAGGGLVWPPIFAAVIDWQGAHALFLLFAAYLIVIGALSGILMHAARPPEHSGAQDGGGIFSDILTVSPRIFILLWFGFMFIAFAALMSIGHAAGIVTYFGIPAEQAYWGPMLTNLVYIGFALSAGILCDWFTGRRVLIGIAALTAIPLPALYFAPSAGMSLVALALVGGAFGASASAYPVTVAGYYGVAALPRVYGRLASSYGLAGLLGPFAAGVLYDWEGGYNYAILIAGILAVIGVITLWALPQK
;
A
#
# COMPACT_ATOMS: atom_id res chain seq x y z
N HIS A 1 -30.80 -0.71 -26.63
CA HIS A 1 -29.37 -1.05 -26.81
C HIS A 1 -28.46 0.18 -26.60
N ASN A 2 -28.74 1.34 -27.21
CA ASN A 2 -27.89 2.54 -27.12
C ASN A 2 -27.64 3.09 -25.68
N ASN A 3 -28.64 2.99 -24.80
CA ASN A 3 -28.46 3.52 -23.41
C ASN A 3 -27.50 2.68 -22.56
N ASN A 4 -27.52 1.37 -22.70
CA ASN A 4 -26.62 0.48 -21.93
C ASN A 4 -25.17 0.56 -22.43
N GLU A 5 -24.95 0.73 -23.71
CA GLU A 5 -23.62 0.93 -24.29
C GLU A 5 -23.01 2.28 -23.84
N ASN A 6 -23.81 3.34 -23.79
CA ASN A 6 -23.36 4.64 -23.33
C ASN A 6 -22.99 4.62 -21.81
N ILE A 7 -23.76 3.90 -20.99
CA ILE A 7 -23.44 3.74 -19.55
C ILE A 7 -22.18 2.90 -19.36
N ALA A 8 -22.01 1.83 -20.11
CA ALA A 8 -20.83 0.98 -20.04
C ALA A 8 -19.56 1.76 -20.42
N MET A 9 -19.60 2.56 -21.48
CA MET A 9 -18.48 3.41 -21.91
C MET A 9 -18.17 4.51 -20.88
N SER A 10 -19.17 5.06 -20.21
CA SER A 10 -18.98 6.08 -19.18
C SER A 10 -18.39 5.54 -17.88
N LEU A 11 -18.55 4.23 -17.58
CA LEU A 11 -17.96 3.55 -16.43
C LEU A 11 -16.58 2.94 -16.72
N LEU A 12 -16.18 2.88 -17.98
CA LEU A 12 -14.92 2.25 -18.41
C LEU A 12 -13.68 2.80 -17.69
N PRO A 13 -13.52 4.13 -17.45
CA PRO A 13 -12.40 4.64 -16.69
C PRO A 13 -12.33 4.08 -15.26
N LEU A 14 -13.47 3.89 -14.59
CA LEU A 14 -13.50 3.30 -13.26
C LEU A 14 -13.13 1.82 -13.28
N ILE A 15 -13.61 1.06 -14.26
CA ILE A 15 -13.24 -0.35 -14.41
C ILE A 15 -11.74 -0.48 -14.62
N ILE A 16 -11.15 0.36 -15.47
CA ILE A 16 -9.71 0.41 -15.70
C ILE A 16 -8.96 0.76 -14.40
N ALA A 17 -9.43 1.77 -13.66
CA ALA A 17 -8.83 2.16 -12.40
C ALA A 17 -8.81 1.00 -11.39
N VAL A 18 -9.91 0.27 -11.27
CA VAL A 18 -10.04 -0.91 -10.40
C VAL A 18 -9.08 -2.02 -10.83
N VAL A 19 -9.02 -2.35 -12.12
CA VAL A 19 -8.11 -3.38 -12.65
C VAL A 19 -6.65 -3.00 -12.44
N VAL A 20 -6.29 -1.76 -12.72
CA VAL A 20 -4.94 -1.20 -12.51
C VAL A 20 -4.53 -1.31 -11.04
N ASN A 21 -5.36 -0.81 -10.13
CA ASN A 21 -5.05 -0.87 -8.71
C ASN A 21 -5.07 -2.29 -8.14
N PHE A 22 -5.97 -3.16 -8.60
CA PHE A 22 -5.96 -4.57 -8.23
C PHE A 22 -4.65 -5.26 -8.66
N SER A 23 -4.17 -5.00 -9.88
CA SER A 23 -2.91 -5.56 -10.36
C SER A 23 -1.71 -5.08 -9.52
N MET A 24 -1.66 -3.78 -9.23
CA MET A 24 -0.60 -3.19 -8.42
C MET A 24 -0.71 -3.55 -6.92
N GLY A 25 -1.88 -3.94 -6.46
CA GLY A 25 -2.11 -4.47 -5.12
C GLY A 25 -1.36 -5.77 -4.82
N SER A 26 -0.84 -6.45 -5.85
CA SER A 26 0.13 -7.55 -5.70
C SER A 26 1.32 -7.19 -4.83
N PHE A 27 1.66 -5.91 -4.75
CA PHE A 27 2.69 -5.39 -3.87
C PHE A 27 2.50 -5.76 -2.39
N TYR A 28 1.25 -5.82 -1.92
CA TYR A 28 0.93 -6.28 -0.56
C TYR A 28 0.94 -7.81 -0.41
N GLY A 29 1.14 -8.54 -1.51
CA GLY A 29 1.40 -9.97 -1.52
C GLY A 29 2.89 -10.34 -1.44
N TRP A 30 3.78 -9.36 -1.35
CA TRP A 30 5.24 -9.54 -1.37
C TRP A 30 5.76 -10.63 -0.43
N SER A 31 5.19 -10.75 0.76
CA SER A 31 5.73 -11.62 1.81
C SER A 31 5.82 -13.11 1.44
N VAL A 32 5.00 -13.60 0.51
CA VAL A 32 5.09 -14.98 -0.01
C VAL A 32 6.28 -15.20 -0.94
N LEU A 33 6.89 -14.12 -1.45
CA LEU A 33 8.06 -14.17 -2.33
C LEU A 33 9.38 -14.23 -1.55
N VAL A 34 9.39 -13.83 -0.27
CA VAL A 34 10.62 -13.62 0.50
C VAL A 34 11.45 -14.90 0.61
N ALA A 35 10.88 -15.98 1.15
CA ALA A 35 11.61 -17.25 1.32
C ALA A 35 12.04 -17.87 -0.02
N PRO A 36 11.19 -17.95 -1.07
CA PRO A 36 11.63 -18.43 -2.38
C PRO A 36 12.74 -17.59 -3.02
N LEU A 37 12.74 -16.27 -2.81
CA LEU A 37 13.79 -15.38 -3.33
C LEU A 37 15.10 -15.53 -2.54
N GLU A 38 15.05 -15.72 -1.22
CA GLU A 38 16.23 -16.06 -0.43
C GLU A 38 16.92 -17.31 -0.97
N GLU A 39 16.15 -18.34 -1.27
CA GLU A 39 16.66 -19.61 -1.79
C GLU A 39 17.19 -19.47 -3.20
N SER A 40 16.48 -18.82 -4.12
CA SER A 40 16.88 -18.71 -5.52
C SER A 40 18.05 -17.77 -5.74
N ILE A 41 18.13 -16.66 -4.99
CA ILE A 41 19.18 -15.64 -5.14
C ILE A 41 20.38 -15.95 -4.23
N GLY A 42 20.20 -16.71 -3.15
CA GLY A 42 21.22 -16.94 -2.13
C GLY A 42 21.53 -15.70 -1.29
N ALA A 43 20.52 -14.85 -1.08
CA ALA A 43 20.62 -13.60 -0.33
C ALA A 43 20.00 -13.74 1.06
N THR A 44 20.34 -12.82 1.98
CA THR A 44 19.76 -12.78 3.32
C THR A 44 18.35 -12.18 3.31
N ARG A 45 17.60 -12.37 4.39
CA ARG A 45 16.25 -11.78 4.52
C ARG A 45 16.29 -10.25 4.50
N SER A 46 17.29 -9.64 5.09
CA SER A 46 17.51 -8.20 5.02
C SER A 46 17.74 -7.71 3.59
N ASP A 47 18.52 -8.43 2.80
CA ASP A 47 18.79 -8.08 1.39
C ASP A 47 17.51 -8.12 0.56
N ILE A 48 16.71 -9.18 0.70
CA ILE A 48 15.42 -9.32 0.00
C ILE A 48 14.45 -8.22 0.46
N SER A 49 14.37 -7.97 1.76
CA SER A 49 13.50 -6.94 2.34
C SER A 49 13.91 -5.53 1.92
N LEU A 50 15.22 -5.29 1.67
CA LEU A 50 15.72 -4.01 1.17
C LEU A 50 15.13 -3.67 -0.19
N ALA A 51 15.01 -4.63 -1.10
CA ALA A 51 14.38 -4.40 -2.41
C ALA A 51 12.93 -3.95 -2.26
N TYR A 52 12.17 -4.57 -1.36
CA TYR A 52 10.80 -4.16 -1.04
C TYR A 52 10.73 -2.77 -0.40
N SER A 53 11.64 -2.48 0.52
CA SER A 53 11.73 -1.18 1.17
C SER A 53 12.11 -0.05 0.19
N ILE A 54 13.00 -0.32 -0.75
CA ILE A 54 13.34 0.62 -1.83
C ILE A 54 12.12 0.89 -2.72
N ALA A 55 11.28 -0.11 -2.97
CA ALA A 55 10.07 0.07 -3.74
C ALA A 55 9.11 1.09 -3.10
N PHE A 56 9.03 1.20 -1.77
CA PHE A 56 8.25 2.25 -1.09
C PHE A 56 8.79 3.65 -1.34
N ILE A 57 10.12 3.83 -1.39
CA ILE A 57 10.73 5.12 -1.74
C ILE A 57 10.33 5.51 -3.16
N PHE A 58 10.55 4.61 -4.12
CA PHE A 58 10.27 4.89 -5.52
C PHE A 58 8.77 5.00 -5.80
N MET A 59 7.93 4.26 -5.06
CA MET A 59 6.47 4.47 -5.07
C MET A 59 6.13 5.90 -4.65
N THR A 60 6.72 6.39 -3.59
CA THR A 60 6.51 7.77 -3.12
C THR A 60 6.97 8.78 -4.18
N VAL A 61 8.15 8.59 -4.75
CA VAL A 61 8.64 9.43 -5.87
C VAL A 61 7.68 9.38 -7.06
N GLY A 62 7.22 8.21 -7.44
CA GLY A 62 6.24 8.01 -8.51
C GLY A 62 4.95 8.80 -8.28
N MET A 63 4.41 8.74 -7.06
CA MET A 63 3.22 9.53 -6.69
C MET A 63 3.44 11.03 -6.87
N PHE A 64 4.60 11.56 -6.43
CA PHE A 64 4.91 12.99 -6.55
C PHE A 64 5.06 13.46 -7.99
N VAL A 65 5.69 12.68 -8.86
CA VAL A 65 5.94 13.09 -10.24
C VAL A 65 4.73 12.93 -11.15
N THR A 66 3.72 12.13 -10.76
CA THR A 66 2.56 11.83 -11.62
C THR A 66 1.81 13.07 -12.07
N HIS A 67 1.67 14.07 -11.19
CA HIS A 67 1.04 15.33 -11.56
C HIS A 67 1.77 16.04 -12.71
N SER A 68 3.10 16.03 -12.69
CA SER A 68 3.92 16.61 -13.77
C SER A 68 3.82 15.78 -15.06
N LEU A 69 3.77 14.46 -14.94
CA LEU A 69 3.61 13.56 -16.09
C LEU A 69 2.26 13.78 -16.81
N LEU A 70 1.18 13.99 -16.06
CA LEU A 70 -0.15 14.27 -16.61
C LEU A 70 -0.25 15.62 -17.36
N ARG A 71 0.71 16.54 -17.16
CA ARG A 71 0.81 17.79 -17.95
C ARG A 71 1.40 17.57 -19.33
N ILE A 72 2.19 16.52 -19.53
CA ILE A 72 2.95 16.28 -20.77
C ILE A 72 2.46 15.07 -21.56
N ALA A 73 1.66 14.19 -20.95
CA ALA A 73 1.17 12.99 -21.60
C ALA A 73 -0.24 12.64 -21.13
N SER A 74 -1.02 12.01 -22.02
CA SER A 74 -2.38 11.57 -21.71
C SER A 74 -2.39 10.42 -20.70
N LEU A 75 -3.51 10.31 -19.96
CA LEU A 75 -3.74 9.21 -18.99
C LEU A 75 -3.60 7.83 -19.64
N SER A 76 -4.12 7.65 -20.87
CA SER A 76 -4.01 6.41 -21.62
C SER A 76 -2.57 6.03 -21.97
N TYR A 77 -1.80 6.99 -22.43
CA TYR A 77 -0.39 6.76 -22.77
C TYR A 77 0.45 6.46 -21.54
N LEU A 78 0.23 7.18 -20.44
CA LEU A 78 0.92 6.94 -19.17
C LEU A 78 0.61 5.56 -18.60
N LEU A 79 -0.63 5.09 -18.64
CA LEU A 79 -0.99 3.73 -18.21
C LEU A 79 -0.21 2.68 -19.00
N PHE A 80 -0.15 2.80 -20.31
CA PHE A 80 0.62 1.89 -21.16
C PHE A 80 2.11 1.89 -20.81
N VAL A 81 2.74 3.06 -20.77
CA VAL A 81 4.18 3.21 -20.53
C VAL A 81 4.55 2.71 -19.13
N VAL A 82 3.80 3.11 -18.12
CA VAL A 82 4.12 2.79 -16.71
C VAL A 82 3.99 1.30 -16.44
N PHE A 83 2.97 0.63 -16.97
CA PHE A 83 2.83 -0.82 -16.85
C PHE A 83 3.87 -1.59 -17.66
N THR A 84 4.30 -1.05 -18.80
CA THR A 84 5.43 -1.61 -19.55
C THR A 84 6.73 -1.52 -18.73
N ILE A 85 7.00 -0.38 -18.09
CA ILE A 85 8.16 -0.23 -17.20
C ILE A 85 8.05 -1.18 -16.01
N ALA A 86 6.87 -1.30 -15.39
CA ALA A 86 6.63 -2.25 -14.30
C ALA A 86 6.91 -3.69 -14.72
N GLY A 87 6.36 -4.11 -15.86
CA GLY A 87 6.58 -5.46 -16.40
C GLY A 87 8.03 -5.72 -16.74
N LEU A 88 8.72 -4.77 -17.40
CA LEU A 88 10.16 -4.88 -17.66
C LEU A 88 10.98 -4.97 -16.37
N GLY A 89 10.63 -4.18 -15.35
CA GLY A 89 11.28 -4.23 -14.04
C GLY A 89 11.14 -5.60 -13.38
N VAL A 90 9.93 -6.14 -13.37
CA VAL A 90 9.67 -7.49 -12.82
C VAL A 90 10.37 -8.57 -13.67
N ALA A 91 10.39 -8.43 -15.00
CA ALA A 91 11.10 -9.35 -15.88
C ALA A 91 12.63 -9.35 -15.61
N ILE A 92 13.23 -8.17 -15.42
CA ILE A 92 14.65 -8.04 -15.06
C ILE A 92 14.91 -8.75 -13.74
N ALA A 93 14.09 -8.53 -12.71
CA ALA A 93 14.22 -9.17 -11.42
C ALA A 93 14.16 -10.72 -11.53
N GLY A 94 13.22 -11.23 -12.32
CA GLY A 94 13.07 -12.68 -12.52
C GLY A 94 14.14 -13.28 -13.40
N TYR A 95 14.55 -12.61 -14.48
CA TYR A 95 15.46 -13.19 -15.47
C TYR A 95 16.91 -13.38 -14.93
N PHE A 96 17.43 -12.38 -14.22
CA PHE A 96 18.81 -12.42 -13.73
C PHE A 96 18.97 -13.14 -12.40
N GLU A 97 17.91 -13.33 -11.63
CA GLU A 97 17.89 -14.00 -10.33
C GLU A 97 19.04 -13.56 -9.40
N ALA A 98 19.28 -12.25 -9.34
CA ALA A 98 20.35 -11.64 -8.58
C ALA A 98 19.82 -10.49 -7.71
N LEU A 99 20.49 -10.20 -6.58
CA LEU A 99 20.08 -9.13 -5.68
C LEU A 99 20.01 -7.76 -6.39
N TRP A 100 21.00 -7.43 -7.22
CA TRP A 100 21.00 -6.16 -7.96
C TRP A 100 19.80 -6.03 -8.91
N SER A 101 19.42 -7.12 -9.58
CA SER A 101 18.29 -7.12 -10.50
C SER A 101 16.95 -7.03 -9.76
N LEU A 102 16.86 -7.63 -8.59
CA LEU A 102 15.70 -7.48 -7.70
C LEU A 102 15.56 -6.03 -7.21
N ILE A 103 16.65 -5.41 -6.77
CA ILE A 103 16.65 -4.02 -6.31
C ILE A 103 16.29 -3.06 -7.45
N ILE A 104 16.93 -3.17 -8.61
CA ILE A 104 16.66 -2.28 -9.75
C ILE A 104 15.31 -2.59 -10.38
N GLY A 105 15.04 -3.86 -10.66
CA GLY A 105 13.83 -4.27 -11.37
C GLY A 105 12.57 -4.09 -10.52
N TYR A 106 12.52 -4.71 -9.35
CA TYR A 106 11.36 -4.64 -8.46
C TYR A 106 11.39 -3.38 -7.58
N GLY A 107 12.51 -3.08 -6.96
CA GLY A 107 12.62 -1.92 -6.06
C GLY A 107 12.45 -0.59 -6.79
N VAL A 108 13.23 -0.35 -7.85
CA VAL A 108 13.24 0.95 -8.55
C VAL A 108 12.15 1.02 -9.62
N LEU A 109 12.20 0.15 -10.63
CA LEU A 109 11.32 0.26 -11.80
C LEU A 109 9.87 -0.09 -11.48
N PHE A 110 9.62 -1.23 -10.84
CA PHE A 110 8.27 -1.59 -10.42
C PHE A 110 7.76 -0.65 -9.33
N GLY A 111 8.57 -0.31 -8.32
CA GLY A 111 8.18 0.62 -7.24
C GLY A 111 7.78 1.99 -7.78
N PHE A 112 8.57 2.59 -8.67
CA PHE A 112 8.23 3.84 -9.33
C PHE A 112 6.91 3.74 -10.10
N SER A 113 6.78 2.70 -10.91
CA SER A 113 5.58 2.43 -11.69
C SER A 113 4.34 2.22 -10.82
N LEU A 114 4.51 1.56 -9.69
CA LEU A 114 3.46 1.37 -8.68
C LEU A 114 2.91 2.71 -8.17
N GLY A 115 3.79 3.65 -7.83
CA GLY A 115 3.39 4.98 -7.37
C GLY A 115 2.67 5.79 -8.44
N VAL A 116 3.19 5.80 -9.65
CA VAL A 116 2.56 6.50 -10.78
C VAL A 116 1.20 5.88 -11.10
N SER A 117 1.11 4.57 -11.25
CA SER A 117 -0.14 3.88 -11.61
C SER A 117 -1.22 4.00 -10.54
N TYR A 118 -0.84 3.99 -9.25
CA TYR A 118 -1.75 4.24 -8.14
C TYR A 118 -2.43 5.60 -8.26
N PHE A 119 -1.67 6.64 -8.59
CA PHE A 119 -2.19 7.99 -8.76
C PHE A 119 -2.99 8.15 -10.08
N LEU A 120 -2.57 7.48 -11.16
CA LEU A 120 -3.33 7.45 -12.42
C LEU A 120 -4.71 6.78 -12.23
N ALA A 121 -4.77 5.66 -11.49
CA ALA A 121 -6.01 5.00 -11.15
C ALA A 121 -6.92 5.88 -10.27
N MET A 122 -6.35 6.61 -9.30
CA MET A 122 -7.09 7.58 -8.49
C MET A 122 -7.66 8.71 -9.37
N THR A 123 -6.88 9.18 -10.31
CA THR A 123 -7.30 10.20 -11.28
C THR A 123 -8.46 9.68 -12.13
N ALA A 124 -8.37 8.48 -12.68
CA ALA A 124 -9.43 7.86 -13.47
C ALA A 124 -10.72 7.66 -12.66
N ALA A 125 -10.61 7.21 -11.39
CA ALA A 125 -11.76 7.05 -10.49
C ALA A 125 -12.36 8.39 -10.04
N SER A 126 -11.66 9.50 -10.23
CA SER A 126 -12.09 10.85 -9.86
C SER A 126 -12.69 11.64 -11.01
N LEU A 127 -12.77 11.08 -12.22
CA LEU A 127 -13.43 11.68 -13.38
C LEU A 127 -14.93 11.87 -13.13
N ASP A 128 -15.57 12.63 -14.00
CA ASP A 128 -17.02 12.82 -13.96
C ASP A 128 -17.73 11.55 -14.47
N LEU A 129 -18.12 10.69 -13.52
CA LEU A 129 -18.68 9.38 -13.77
C LEU A 129 -20.17 9.36 -13.35
N PRO A 130 -21.00 8.48 -13.94
CA PRO A 130 -22.41 8.34 -13.59
C PRO A 130 -22.63 7.67 -12.21
N ILE A 131 -21.66 7.74 -11.33
CA ILE A 131 -21.63 7.18 -9.98
C ILE A 131 -21.03 8.22 -9.03
N ARG A 132 -21.44 8.21 -7.77
CA ARG A 132 -20.87 9.13 -6.76
C ARG A 132 -19.35 8.98 -6.69
N ARG A 133 -18.63 10.09 -6.78
CA ARG A 133 -17.16 10.12 -6.74
C ARG A 133 -16.58 9.41 -5.50
N SER A 134 -17.24 9.54 -4.35
CA SER A 134 -16.82 8.84 -3.13
C SER A 134 -16.85 7.31 -3.28
N ILE A 135 -17.88 6.79 -3.93
CA ILE A 135 -18.01 5.35 -4.21
C ILE A 135 -16.93 4.88 -5.19
N ALA A 136 -16.70 5.64 -6.28
CA ALA A 136 -15.68 5.32 -7.26
C ALA A 136 -14.28 5.27 -6.63
N ILE A 137 -13.94 6.27 -5.79
CA ILE A 137 -12.66 6.30 -5.06
C ILE A 137 -12.56 5.13 -4.08
N SER A 138 -13.61 4.82 -3.33
CA SER A 138 -13.61 3.70 -2.38
C SER A 138 -13.43 2.35 -3.07
N LEU A 139 -14.09 2.12 -4.22
CA LEU A 139 -13.90 0.91 -5.02
C LEU A 139 -12.46 0.79 -5.52
N ASN A 140 -11.90 1.89 -6.02
CA ASN A 140 -10.51 1.92 -6.48
C ASN A 140 -9.50 1.62 -5.37
N MET A 141 -9.71 2.19 -4.17
CA MET A 141 -8.86 1.95 -3.01
C MET A 141 -8.97 0.49 -2.52
N SER A 142 -10.19 -0.03 -2.45
CA SER A 142 -10.45 -1.42 -2.06
C SER A 142 -9.86 -2.42 -3.04
N ALA A 143 -9.76 -2.06 -4.33
CA ALA A 143 -9.14 -2.90 -5.35
C ALA A 143 -7.66 -3.15 -5.09
N PHE A 144 -6.92 -2.16 -4.58
CA PHE A 144 -5.51 -2.32 -4.22
C PHE A 144 -5.34 -3.37 -3.09
N ALA A 145 -6.10 -3.25 -2.02
CA ALA A 145 -6.09 -4.25 -0.95
C ALA A 145 -6.65 -5.61 -1.41
N GLY A 146 -7.62 -5.59 -2.34
CA GLY A 146 -8.13 -6.78 -3.02
C GLY A 146 -7.04 -7.53 -3.79
N GLY A 147 -6.11 -6.82 -4.42
CA GLY A 147 -4.90 -7.41 -5.01
C GLY A 147 -4.05 -8.10 -3.94
N GLY A 148 -3.80 -7.44 -2.81
CA GLY A 148 -3.08 -8.04 -1.67
C GLY A 148 -3.77 -9.26 -1.06
N LEU A 149 -5.08 -9.38 -1.23
CA LEU A 149 -5.85 -10.56 -0.82
C LEU A 149 -5.72 -11.73 -1.81
N VAL A 150 -5.81 -11.44 -3.12
CA VAL A 150 -5.97 -12.48 -4.17
C VAL A 150 -4.63 -12.95 -4.73
N TRP A 151 -3.64 -12.07 -4.89
CA TRP A 151 -2.34 -12.44 -5.48
C TRP A 151 -1.51 -13.41 -4.64
N PRO A 152 -1.46 -13.35 -3.29
CA PRO A 152 -0.63 -14.26 -2.50
C PRO A 152 -0.86 -15.75 -2.77
N PRO A 153 -2.10 -16.28 -2.75
CA PRO A 153 -2.32 -17.69 -3.07
C PRO A 153 -1.99 -18.03 -4.53
N ILE A 154 -2.19 -17.09 -5.48
CA ILE A 154 -1.80 -17.29 -6.88
C ILE A 154 -0.28 -17.36 -6.98
N PHE A 155 0.45 -16.47 -6.31
CA PHE A 155 1.91 -16.48 -6.30
C PHE A 155 2.44 -17.77 -5.68
N ALA A 156 1.90 -18.19 -4.54
CA ALA A 156 2.28 -19.44 -3.90
C ALA A 156 2.09 -20.64 -4.85
N ALA A 157 0.92 -20.75 -5.49
CA ALA A 157 0.64 -21.83 -6.41
C ALA A 157 1.56 -21.86 -7.64
N VAL A 158 1.91 -20.68 -8.19
CA VAL A 158 2.84 -20.60 -9.34
C VAL A 158 4.27 -20.93 -8.90
N ILE A 159 4.69 -20.49 -7.71
CA ILE A 159 6.01 -20.82 -7.16
C ILE A 159 6.14 -22.33 -6.97
N ASP A 160 5.14 -22.97 -6.37
CA ASP A 160 5.14 -24.42 -6.16
C ASP A 160 5.18 -25.20 -7.48
N TRP A 161 4.55 -24.67 -8.54
CA TRP A 161 4.51 -25.33 -9.85
C TRP A 161 5.75 -25.09 -10.71
N GLN A 162 6.27 -23.86 -10.76
CA GLN A 162 7.31 -23.43 -11.73
C GLN A 162 8.49 -22.68 -11.09
N GLY A 163 8.41 -22.38 -9.80
CA GLY A 163 9.42 -21.59 -9.10
C GLY A 163 9.26 -20.07 -9.23
N ALA A 164 10.08 -19.34 -8.46
CA ALA A 164 10.02 -17.87 -8.39
C ALA A 164 10.40 -17.20 -9.72
N HIS A 165 11.36 -17.73 -10.46
CA HIS A 165 11.76 -17.22 -11.78
C HIS A 165 10.59 -17.17 -12.75
N ALA A 166 9.88 -18.29 -12.92
CA ALA A 166 8.73 -18.36 -13.80
C ALA A 166 7.60 -17.44 -13.34
N LEU A 167 7.35 -17.34 -12.04
CA LEU A 167 6.37 -16.40 -11.50
C LEU A 167 6.66 -14.97 -11.93
N PHE A 168 7.91 -14.50 -11.77
CA PHE A 168 8.26 -13.13 -12.16
C PHE A 168 8.08 -12.89 -13.65
N LEU A 169 8.46 -13.83 -14.52
CA LEU A 169 8.26 -13.69 -15.96
C LEU A 169 6.79 -13.71 -16.38
N LEU A 170 5.98 -14.58 -15.78
CA LEU A 170 4.54 -14.64 -16.03
C LEU A 170 3.83 -13.38 -15.55
N PHE A 171 4.21 -12.89 -14.36
CA PHE A 171 3.66 -11.66 -13.80
C PHE A 171 4.10 -10.43 -14.59
N ALA A 172 5.33 -10.39 -15.10
CA ALA A 172 5.80 -9.36 -16.03
C ALA A 172 4.95 -9.31 -17.32
N ALA A 173 4.71 -10.47 -17.94
CA ALA A 173 3.86 -10.57 -19.11
C ALA A 173 2.43 -10.10 -18.81
N TYR A 174 1.87 -10.52 -17.67
CA TYR A 174 0.55 -10.04 -17.22
C TYR A 174 0.50 -8.51 -17.11
N LEU A 175 1.49 -7.87 -16.47
CA LEU A 175 1.53 -6.42 -16.30
C LEU A 175 1.59 -5.70 -17.67
N ILE A 176 2.42 -6.16 -18.59
CA ILE A 176 2.51 -5.58 -19.93
C ILE A 176 1.17 -5.69 -20.69
N VAL A 177 0.53 -6.84 -20.61
CA VAL A 177 -0.78 -7.07 -21.28
C VAL A 177 -1.86 -6.17 -20.66
N ILE A 178 -1.94 -6.12 -19.32
CA ILE A 178 -2.90 -5.24 -18.62
C ILE A 178 -2.64 -3.77 -18.93
N GLY A 179 -1.38 -3.35 -18.98
CA GLY A 179 -1.02 -1.99 -19.37
C GLY A 179 -1.44 -1.63 -20.78
N ALA A 180 -1.22 -2.53 -21.75
CA ALA A 180 -1.62 -2.34 -23.12
C ALA A 180 -3.16 -2.25 -23.25
N LEU A 181 -3.88 -3.18 -22.63
CA LEU A 181 -5.35 -3.18 -22.64
C LEU A 181 -5.90 -1.92 -21.94
N SER A 182 -5.37 -1.57 -20.79
CA SER A 182 -5.79 -0.38 -20.03
C SER A 182 -5.55 0.91 -20.83
N GLY A 183 -4.41 1.03 -21.50
CA GLY A 183 -4.10 2.17 -22.36
C GLY A 183 -5.04 2.28 -23.56
N ILE A 184 -5.28 1.17 -24.27
CA ILE A 184 -6.19 1.13 -25.43
C ILE A 184 -7.62 1.46 -25.00
N LEU A 185 -8.12 0.83 -23.96
CA LEU A 185 -9.49 1.03 -23.48
C LEU A 185 -9.68 2.45 -22.91
N MET A 186 -8.69 2.98 -22.20
CA MET A 186 -8.74 4.36 -21.70
C MET A 186 -8.74 5.38 -22.85
N HIS A 187 -7.97 5.13 -23.90
CA HIS A 187 -8.00 5.97 -25.10
C HIS A 187 -9.38 5.94 -25.78
N ALA A 188 -10.01 4.77 -25.86
CA ALA A 188 -11.36 4.61 -26.40
C ALA A 188 -12.43 5.32 -25.54
N ALA A 189 -12.26 5.37 -24.24
CA ALA A 189 -13.16 6.06 -23.31
C ALA A 189 -13.12 7.59 -23.43
N ARG A 190 -12.08 8.16 -24.08
CA ARG A 190 -11.89 9.59 -24.30
C ARG A 190 -12.08 10.43 -23.03
N PRO A 191 -11.35 10.16 -21.96
CA PRO A 191 -11.47 10.96 -20.73
C PRO A 191 -11.11 12.42 -21.04
N PRO A 192 -11.74 13.39 -20.32
CA PRO A 192 -11.40 14.80 -20.49
C PRO A 192 -9.91 15.03 -20.18
N GLU A 193 -9.27 15.92 -20.95
CA GLU A 193 -7.89 16.30 -20.68
C GLU A 193 -7.79 16.94 -19.29
N HIS A 194 -6.81 16.49 -18.51
CA HIS A 194 -6.59 16.99 -17.15
C HIS A 194 -6.03 18.41 -17.25
N SER A 195 -6.85 19.40 -17.02
CA SER A 195 -6.39 20.74 -16.67
C SER A 195 -5.80 20.66 -15.25
N GLY A 196 -4.47 20.78 -15.15
CA GLY A 196 -3.73 20.63 -13.91
C GLY A 196 -4.37 21.43 -12.77
N ALA A 197 -4.53 20.79 -11.62
CA ALA A 197 -5.02 21.43 -10.41
C ALA A 197 -4.17 22.67 -10.09
N GLN A 198 -4.84 23.78 -9.74
CA GLN A 198 -4.19 25.03 -9.38
C GLN A 198 -3.25 24.84 -8.20
N ASP A 199 -1.99 25.13 -8.37
CA ASP A 199 -1.02 25.32 -7.30
C ASP A 199 -1.41 26.57 -6.48
N GLY A 200 -2.23 26.36 -5.46
CA GLY A 200 -2.66 27.41 -4.54
C GLY A 200 -1.98 27.30 -3.19
N GLY A 201 -0.95 28.09 -2.94
CA GLY A 201 -0.40 28.30 -1.61
C GLY A 201 1.00 27.76 -1.37
N GLY A 202 1.77 28.44 -0.52
CA GLY A 202 3.14 28.07 -0.14
C GLY A 202 3.23 26.72 0.58
N ILE A 203 4.37 26.05 0.42
CA ILE A 203 4.59 24.66 0.80
C ILE A 203 4.28 24.35 2.30
N PHE A 204 4.41 25.33 3.21
CA PHE A 204 4.20 25.14 4.66
C PHE A 204 3.16 26.08 5.27
N SER A 205 2.50 26.94 4.47
CA SER A 205 1.61 27.98 5.00
C SER A 205 0.49 27.44 5.89
N ASP A 206 -0.17 26.36 5.48
CA ASP A 206 -1.32 25.80 6.23
C ASP A 206 -0.88 25.14 7.54
N ILE A 207 0.30 24.50 7.55
CA ILE A 207 0.86 23.87 8.74
C ILE A 207 1.23 24.90 9.81
N LEU A 208 1.83 26.03 9.36
CA LEU A 208 2.24 27.09 10.25
C LEU A 208 1.05 27.92 10.79
N THR A 209 -0.03 28.06 10.01
CA THR A 209 -1.20 28.84 10.42
C THR A 209 -2.06 28.14 11.46
N VAL A 210 -2.14 26.81 11.43
CA VAL A 210 -2.94 26.05 12.42
C VAL A 210 -2.10 25.72 13.64
N SER A 211 -1.12 24.85 13.52
CA SER A 211 -0.15 24.48 14.56
C SER A 211 0.84 23.45 14.02
N PRO A 212 2.14 23.72 14.04
CA PRO A 212 3.15 22.71 13.70
C PRO A 212 3.09 21.48 14.63
N ARG A 213 2.71 21.67 15.88
CA ARG A 213 2.57 20.58 16.85
C ARG A 213 1.54 19.54 16.41
N ILE A 214 0.37 19.97 15.90
CA ILE A 214 -0.66 19.05 15.43
C ILE A 214 -0.14 18.23 14.25
N PHE A 215 0.55 18.87 13.29
CA PHE A 215 1.16 18.18 12.15
C PHE A 215 2.18 17.14 12.61
N ILE A 216 3.07 17.49 13.51
CA ILE A 216 4.11 16.59 14.04
C ILE A 216 3.47 15.38 14.74
N LEU A 217 2.45 15.59 15.57
CA LEU A 217 1.75 14.52 16.27
C LEU A 217 1.03 13.58 15.28
N LEU A 218 0.37 14.12 14.26
CA LEU A 218 -0.27 13.32 13.20
C LEU A 218 0.77 12.56 12.38
N TRP A 219 1.89 13.20 12.05
CA TRP A 219 2.96 12.61 11.25
C TRP A 219 3.63 11.42 11.96
N PHE A 220 4.03 11.59 13.22
CA PHE A 220 4.61 10.49 14.00
C PHE A 220 3.57 9.42 14.34
N GLY A 221 2.34 9.80 14.67
CA GLY A 221 1.26 8.85 14.90
C GLY A 221 1.03 7.95 13.68
N PHE A 222 0.98 8.53 12.48
CA PHE A 222 0.84 7.76 11.24
C PHE A 222 2.09 6.91 10.97
N MET A 223 3.27 7.46 11.14
CA MET A 223 4.52 6.74 10.96
C MET A 223 4.57 5.46 11.82
N PHE A 224 4.20 5.53 13.09
CA PHE A 224 4.26 4.36 13.97
C PHE A 224 3.22 3.29 13.62
N ILE A 225 1.99 3.69 13.27
CA ILE A 225 0.96 2.76 12.76
C ILE A 225 1.44 2.13 11.45
N ALA A 226 1.92 2.94 10.53
CA ALA A 226 2.38 2.49 9.22
C ALA A 226 3.63 1.60 9.33
N PHE A 227 4.57 1.91 10.23
CA PHE A 227 5.75 1.07 10.46
C PHE A 227 5.36 -0.35 10.86
N ALA A 228 4.51 -0.50 11.87
CA ALA A 228 4.05 -1.81 12.32
C ALA A 228 3.27 -2.56 11.24
N ALA A 229 2.42 -1.85 10.49
CA ALA A 229 1.63 -2.43 9.41
C ALA A 229 2.48 -2.86 8.22
N LEU A 230 3.38 -2.01 7.74
CA LEU A 230 4.21 -2.30 6.56
C LEU A 230 5.30 -3.34 6.85
N MET A 231 5.85 -3.33 8.07
CA MET A 231 6.67 -4.42 8.58
C MET A 231 5.90 -5.75 8.54
N SER A 232 4.68 -5.75 9.07
CA SER A 232 3.83 -6.95 9.12
C SER A 232 3.41 -7.42 7.71
N ILE A 233 3.02 -6.51 6.82
CA ILE A 233 2.66 -6.83 5.43
C ILE A 233 3.87 -7.38 4.66
N GLY A 234 5.03 -6.76 4.82
CA GLY A 234 6.26 -7.20 4.14
C GLY A 234 6.75 -8.58 4.57
N HIS A 235 6.42 -9.00 5.78
CA HIS A 235 6.85 -10.28 6.37
C HIS A 235 5.69 -11.21 6.78
N ALA A 236 4.46 -10.92 6.39
CA ALA A 236 3.27 -11.64 6.86
C ALA A 236 3.37 -13.16 6.71
N ALA A 237 3.79 -13.66 5.54
CA ALA A 237 3.99 -15.09 5.30
C ALA A 237 5.08 -15.68 6.21
N GLY A 238 6.21 -14.98 6.35
CA GLY A 238 7.32 -15.40 7.21
C GLY A 238 6.95 -15.42 8.69
N ILE A 239 6.19 -14.40 9.14
CA ILE A 239 5.73 -14.31 10.54
C ILE A 239 4.83 -15.49 10.88
N VAL A 240 3.80 -15.76 10.08
CA VAL A 240 2.87 -16.86 10.38
C VAL A 240 3.56 -18.23 10.34
N THR A 241 4.51 -18.42 9.41
CA THR A 241 5.32 -19.65 9.32
C THR A 241 6.22 -19.80 10.54
N TYR A 242 6.86 -18.73 10.99
CA TYR A 242 7.69 -18.73 12.20
C TYR A 242 6.90 -19.15 13.45
N PHE A 243 5.63 -18.77 13.55
CA PHE A 243 4.75 -19.13 14.67
C PHE A 243 3.95 -20.42 14.47
N GLY A 244 4.24 -21.20 13.43
CA GLY A 244 3.77 -22.58 13.29
C GLY A 244 2.72 -22.83 12.21
N ILE A 245 2.42 -21.88 11.34
CA ILE A 245 1.63 -22.13 10.13
C ILE A 245 2.53 -22.88 9.12
N PRO A 246 2.08 -24.00 8.52
CA PRO A 246 2.84 -24.71 7.49
C PRO A 246 3.23 -23.80 6.33
N ALA A 247 4.44 -24.00 5.76
CA ALA A 247 4.98 -23.15 4.71
C ALA A 247 4.06 -23.09 3.47
N GLU A 248 3.44 -24.21 3.11
CA GLU A 248 2.47 -24.30 2.02
C GLU A 248 1.17 -23.50 2.26
N GLN A 249 0.93 -23.08 3.49
CA GLN A 249 -0.22 -22.28 3.91
C GLN A 249 0.18 -20.84 4.32
N ALA A 250 1.43 -20.44 4.11
CA ALA A 250 1.96 -19.13 4.51
C ALA A 250 1.19 -17.95 3.90
N TYR A 251 0.55 -18.13 2.74
CA TYR A 251 -0.29 -17.12 2.07
C TYR A 251 -1.51 -16.66 2.90
N TRP A 252 -1.92 -17.42 3.93
CA TRP A 252 -2.97 -16.97 4.84
C TRP A 252 -2.59 -15.69 5.60
N GLY A 253 -1.31 -15.50 5.89
CA GLY A 253 -0.83 -14.27 6.53
C GLY A 253 -1.24 -13.01 5.77
N PRO A 254 -0.72 -12.78 4.55
CA PRO A 254 -1.09 -11.61 3.76
C PRO A 254 -2.56 -11.58 3.36
N MET A 255 -3.20 -12.73 3.11
CA MET A 255 -4.64 -12.79 2.79
C MET A 255 -5.50 -12.19 3.89
N LEU A 256 -5.36 -12.68 5.14
CA LEU A 256 -6.16 -12.19 6.27
C LEU A 256 -5.84 -10.74 6.61
N THR A 257 -4.57 -10.35 6.53
CA THR A 257 -4.16 -8.96 6.73
C THR A 257 -4.91 -8.02 5.79
N ASN A 258 -4.97 -8.35 4.50
CA ASN A 258 -5.63 -7.51 3.49
C ASN A 258 -7.17 -7.63 3.54
N LEU A 259 -7.72 -8.78 3.89
CA LEU A 259 -9.17 -8.94 4.06
C LEU A 259 -9.69 -8.03 5.16
N VAL A 260 -9.04 -8.02 6.32
CA VAL A 260 -9.44 -7.17 7.45
C VAL A 260 -9.12 -5.70 7.17
N TYR A 261 -8.03 -5.42 6.43
CA TYR A 261 -7.76 -4.06 5.90
C TYR A 261 -8.97 -3.51 5.15
N ILE A 262 -9.54 -4.26 4.19
CA ILE A 262 -10.69 -3.81 3.39
C ILE A 262 -11.90 -3.53 4.29
N GLY A 263 -12.23 -4.45 5.19
CA GLY A 263 -13.38 -4.30 6.09
C GLY A 263 -13.28 -3.06 6.99
N PHE A 264 -12.10 -2.82 7.56
CA PHE A 264 -11.87 -1.69 8.46
C PHE A 264 -11.72 -0.36 7.70
N ALA A 265 -11.15 -0.36 6.49
CA ALA A 265 -11.11 0.83 5.65
C ALA A 265 -12.52 1.33 5.30
N LEU A 266 -13.43 0.41 5.02
CA LEU A 266 -14.82 0.75 4.72
C LEU A 266 -15.60 1.24 5.95
N SER A 267 -15.31 0.71 7.13
CA SER A 267 -16.03 1.05 8.36
C SER A 267 -15.50 2.28 9.10
N ALA A 268 -14.21 2.60 8.95
CA ALA A 268 -13.56 3.68 9.70
C ALA A 268 -14.14 5.08 9.39
N GLY A 269 -14.56 5.32 8.15
CA GLY A 269 -15.27 6.56 7.79
C GLY A 269 -16.54 6.76 8.60
N ILE A 270 -17.35 5.71 8.76
CA ILE A 270 -18.58 5.72 9.56
C ILE A 270 -18.25 5.97 11.04
N LEU A 271 -17.18 5.36 11.55
CA LEU A 271 -16.74 5.58 12.93
C LEU A 271 -16.33 7.04 13.18
N CYS A 272 -15.75 7.72 12.19
CA CYS A 272 -15.42 9.14 12.30
C CYS A 272 -16.66 10.04 12.37
N ASP A 273 -17.81 9.59 11.85
CA ASP A 273 -19.08 10.31 11.97
C ASP A 273 -19.69 10.19 13.39
N TRP A 274 -19.42 9.07 14.08
CA TRP A 274 -19.95 8.82 15.44
C TRP A 274 -19.01 9.28 16.54
N PHE A 275 -17.70 9.26 16.27
CA PHE A 275 -16.66 9.63 17.21
C PHE A 275 -15.78 10.72 16.61
N THR A 276 -15.07 11.47 17.45
CA THR A 276 -14.09 12.44 16.94
C THR A 276 -12.95 11.72 16.24
N GLY A 277 -12.39 12.33 15.18
CA GLY A 277 -11.24 11.76 14.44
C GLY A 277 -10.08 11.39 15.35
N ARG A 278 -9.77 12.21 16.38
CA ARG A 278 -8.77 11.91 17.41
C ARG A 278 -9.05 10.57 18.11
N ARG A 279 -10.28 10.33 18.58
CA ARG A 279 -10.65 9.08 19.28
C ARG A 279 -10.52 7.86 18.35
N VAL A 280 -10.93 8.01 17.10
CA VAL A 280 -10.79 6.95 16.09
C VAL A 280 -9.34 6.63 15.84
N LEU A 281 -8.45 7.62 15.67
CA LEU A 281 -7.02 7.40 15.50
C LEU A 281 -6.36 6.74 16.70
N ILE A 282 -6.74 7.09 17.93
CA ILE A 282 -6.26 6.42 19.14
C ILE A 282 -6.69 4.95 19.16
N GLY A 283 -7.94 4.67 18.80
CA GLY A 283 -8.45 3.30 18.68
C GLY A 283 -7.70 2.48 17.63
N ILE A 284 -7.41 3.07 16.47
CA ILE A 284 -6.60 2.46 15.40
C ILE A 284 -5.19 2.14 15.91
N ALA A 285 -4.53 3.07 16.59
CA ALA A 285 -3.22 2.82 17.16
C ALA A 285 -3.25 1.71 18.22
N ALA A 286 -4.29 1.65 19.04
CA ALA A 286 -4.49 0.59 20.02
C ALA A 286 -4.68 -0.79 19.37
N LEU A 287 -5.38 -0.88 18.22
CA LEU A 287 -5.50 -2.10 17.43
C LEU A 287 -4.16 -2.62 16.88
N THR A 288 -3.14 -1.79 16.85
CA THR A 288 -1.77 -2.20 16.51
C THR A 288 -0.96 -2.48 17.77
N ALA A 289 -1.11 -1.66 18.80
CA ALA A 289 -0.35 -1.70 20.04
C ALA A 289 -0.71 -2.88 20.97
N ILE A 290 -1.89 -3.47 20.84
CA ILE A 290 -2.33 -4.60 21.68
C ILE A 290 -1.93 -5.95 21.09
N PRO A 291 -2.23 -6.28 19.81
CA PRO A 291 -2.00 -7.62 19.29
C PRO A 291 -0.53 -7.98 19.11
N LEU A 292 0.35 -7.03 18.80
CA LEU A 292 1.78 -7.33 18.63
C LEU A 292 2.46 -7.73 19.94
N PRO A 293 2.34 -7.00 21.05
CA PRO A 293 2.80 -7.49 22.34
C PRO A 293 2.12 -8.79 22.77
N ALA A 294 0.81 -8.94 22.52
CA ALA A 294 0.11 -10.18 22.83
C ALA A 294 0.72 -11.39 22.09
N LEU A 295 1.08 -11.24 20.83
CA LEU A 295 1.78 -12.27 20.06
C LEU A 295 3.17 -12.56 20.64
N TYR A 296 3.90 -11.55 21.09
CA TYR A 296 5.21 -11.71 21.71
C TYR A 296 5.15 -12.53 23.01
N PHE A 297 4.20 -12.21 23.91
CA PHE A 297 4.05 -12.87 25.20
C PHE A 297 3.29 -14.20 25.16
N ALA A 298 2.43 -14.40 24.18
CA ALA A 298 1.64 -15.62 24.00
C ALA A 298 1.73 -16.12 22.54
N PRO A 299 2.91 -16.56 22.09
CA PRO A 299 3.13 -16.95 20.70
C PRO A 299 2.34 -18.21 20.33
N SER A 300 1.62 -18.14 19.22
CA SER A 300 0.95 -19.29 18.58
C SER A 300 0.62 -18.98 17.12
N ALA A 301 0.39 -20.04 16.34
CA ALA A 301 -0.05 -19.93 14.95
C ALA A 301 -1.34 -19.12 14.81
N GLY A 302 -2.35 -19.42 15.64
CA GLY A 302 -3.61 -18.67 15.63
C GLY A 302 -3.44 -17.20 16.02
N MET A 303 -2.63 -16.92 17.06
CA MET A 303 -2.38 -15.55 17.50
C MET A 303 -1.62 -14.74 16.44
N SER A 304 -0.72 -15.36 15.67
CA SER A 304 -0.02 -14.67 14.58
C SER A 304 -0.99 -14.22 13.49
N LEU A 305 -1.94 -15.06 13.10
CA LEU A 305 -2.97 -14.71 12.11
C LEU A 305 -3.88 -13.59 12.63
N VAL A 306 -4.32 -13.66 13.88
CA VAL A 306 -5.17 -12.62 14.50
C VAL A 306 -4.42 -11.29 14.62
N ALA A 307 -3.17 -11.30 15.08
CA ALA A 307 -2.36 -10.11 15.22
C ALA A 307 -2.14 -9.41 13.87
N LEU A 308 -1.76 -10.16 12.83
CA LEU A 308 -1.57 -9.60 11.49
C LEU A 308 -2.87 -9.08 10.90
N ALA A 309 -3.99 -9.77 11.09
CA ALA A 309 -5.31 -9.33 10.65
C ALA A 309 -5.71 -8.00 11.30
N LEU A 310 -5.53 -7.85 12.61
CA LEU A 310 -5.86 -6.63 13.35
C LEU A 310 -4.94 -5.46 12.97
N VAL A 311 -3.63 -5.72 12.79
CA VAL A 311 -2.67 -4.71 12.32
C VAL A 311 -3.03 -4.25 10.89
N GLY A 312 -3.36 -5.18 10.01
CA GLY A 312 -3.86 -4.86 8.67
C GLY A 312 -5.16 -4.04 8.70
N GLY A 313 -6.08 -4.42 9.57
CA GLY A 313 -7.32 -3.67 9.81
C GLY A 313 -7.08 -2.26 10.33
N ALA A 314 -6.19 -2.09 11.29
CA ALA A 314 -5.78 -0.78 11.81
C ALA A 314 -5.20 0.11 10.69
N PHE A 315 -4.37 -0.47 9.83
CA PHE A 315 -3.80 0.26 8.70
C PHE A 315 -4.85 0.65 7.67
N GLY A 316 -5.79 -0.25 7.33
CA GLY A 316 -6.92 0.06 6.46
C GLY A 316 -7.83 1.15 7.04
N ALA A 317 -8.14 1.09 8.32
CA ALA A 317 -8.88 2.13 9.03
C ALA A 317 -8.17 3.48 8.99
N SER A 318 -6.83 3.50 9.12
CA SER A 318 -6.04 4.73 9.06
C SER A 318 -6.14 5.43 7.71
N ALA A 319 -6.21 4.68 6.61
CA ALA A 319 -6.35 5.23 5.26
C ALA A 319 -7.64 6.07 5.09
N SER A 320 -8.70 5.75 5.82
CA SER A 320 -9.96 6.50 5.82
C SER A 320 -10.01 7.56 6.93
N ALA A 321 -9.52 7.25 8.13
CA ALA A 321 -9.64 8.12 9.30
C ALA A 321 -8.67 9.31 9.28
N TYR A 322 -7.46 9.16 8.72
CA TYR A 322 -6.49 10.25 8.66
C TYR A 322 -6.96 11.43 7.81
N PRO A 323 -7.45 11.25 6.56
CA PRO A 323 -7.98 12.36 5.77
C PRO A 323 -9.09 13.12 6.49
N VAL A 324 -10.02 12.40 7.12
CA VAL A 324 -11.12 13.01 7.88
C VAL A 324 -10.60 13.83 9.06
N THR A 325 -9.64 13.29 9.81
CA THR A 325 -9.04 13.96 10.96
C THR A 325 -8.24 15.20 10.53
N VAL A 326 -7.46 15.10 9.47
CA VAL A 326 -6.71 16.25 8.89
C VAL A 326 -7.68 17.34 8.45
N ALA A 327 -8.74 17.00 7.74
CA ALA A 327 -9.78 17.96 7.36
C ALA A 327 -10.43 18.63 8.58
N GLY A 328 -10.59 17.90 9.69
CA GLY A 328 -11.10 18.44 10.95
C GLY A 328 -10.18 19.48 11.59
N TYR A 329 -8.85 19.29 11.54
CA TYR A 329 -7.89 20.24 12.11
C TYR A 329 -7.55 21.41 11.19
N TYR A 330 -7.39 21.17 9.90
CA TYR A 330 -6.86 22.13 8.91
C TYR A 330 -7.90 22.66 7.94
N GLY A 331 -9.09 22.07 7.92
CA GLY A 331 -10.14 22.39 6.94
C GLY A 331 -10.00 21.58 5.65
N VAL A 332 -11.13 21.44 4.95
CA VAL A 332 -11.21 20.63 3.72
C VAL A 332 -10.32 21.20 2.59
N ALA A 333 -10.22 22.52 2.50
CA ALA A 333 -9.41 23.16 1.47
C ALA A 333 -7.90 22.90 1.61
N ALA A 334 -7.40 22.73 2.85
CA ALA A 334 -6.00 22.43 3.13
C ALA A 334 -5.67 20.92 3.07
N LEU A 335 -6.69 20.05 3.06
CA LEU A 335 -6.54 18.61 3.13
C LEU A 335 -5.55 18.04 2.10
N PRO A 336 -5.63 18.33 0.78
CA PRO A 336 -4.72 17.72 -0.18
C PRO A 336 -3.25 18.05 0.10
N ARG A 337 -2.97 19.28 0.52
CA ARG A 337 -1.60 19.75 0.78
C ARG A 337 -1.05 19.16 2.09
N VAL A 338 -1.82 19.19 3.17
CA VAL A 338 -1.38 18.69 4.47
C VAL A 338 -1.27 17.17 4.46
N TYR A 339 -2.26 16.48 3.90
CA TYR A 339 -2.26 15.03 3.81
C TYR A 339 -1.17 14.51 2.88
N GLY A 340 -0.91 15.19 1.76
CA GLY A 340 0.20 14.87 0.87
C GLY A 340 1.56 14.91 1.57
N ARG A 341 1.77 15.84 2.52
CA ARG A 341 3.00 15.89 3.34
C ARG A 341 3.03 14.80 4.41
N LEU A 342 1.89 14.44 4.97
CA LEU A 342 1.79 13.28 5.88
C LEU A 342 2.17 11.96 5.18
N ALA A 343 1.97 11.86 3.86
CA ALA A 343 2.38 10.69 3.10
C ALA A 343 3.90 10.41 3.14
N SER A 344 4.73 11.40 3.47
CA SER A 344 6.17 11.19 3.70
C SER A 344 6.44 10.25 4.89
N SER A 345 5.57 10.23 5.91
CA SER A 345 5.66 9.28 7.03
C SER A 345 5.39 7.84 6.59
N TYR A 346 4.48 7.65 5.64
CA TYR A 346 4.22 6.36 5.02
C TYR A 346 5.44 5.84 4.23
N GLY A 347 6.05 6.68 3.40
CA GLY A 347 7.26 6.33 2.66
C GLY A 347 8.42 5.94 3.58
N LEU A 348 8.62 6.71 4.66
CA LEU A 348 9.66 6.41 5.66
C LEU A 348 9.36 5.12 6.43
N ALA A 349 8.11 4.90 6.83
CA ALA A 349 7.69 3.66 7.48
C ALA A 349 7.88 2.44 6.57
N GLY A 350 7.56 2.57 5.28
CA GLY A 350 7.78 1.53 4.27
C GLY A 350 9.24 1.22 3.99
N LEU A 351 10.11 2.25 4.07
CA LEU A 351 11.56 2.05 4.00
C LEU A 351 12.08 1.30 5.23
N LEU A 352 11.70 1.75 6.42
CA LEU A 352 12.29 1.27 7.66
C LEU A 352 11.66 -0.04 8.16
N GLY A 353 10.34 -0.21 8.06
CA GLY A 353 9.62 -1.33 8.64
C GLY A 353 10.06 -2.70 8.10
N PRO A 354 9.89 -2.98 6.82
CA PRO A 354 10.26 -4.28 6.25
C PRO A 354 11.76 -4.55 6.32
N PHE A 355 12.60 -3.54 6.08
CA PHE A 355 14.06 -3.69 6.15
C PHE A 355 14.53 -3.98 7.57
N ALA A 356 14.06 -3.24 8.57
CA ALA A 356 14.39 -3.47 9.96
C ALA A 356 13.99 -4.89 10.41
N ALA A 357 12.81 -5.38 10.01
CA ALA A 357 12.40 -6.73 10.33
C ALA A 357 13.30 -7.79 9.67
N GLY A 358 13.76 -7.56 8.44
CA GLY A 358 14.73 -8.43 7.78
C GLY A 358 16.07 -8.49 8.53
N VAL A 359 16.62 -7.33 8.91
CA VAL A 359 17.87 -7.24 9.69
C VAL A 359 17.75 -7.94 11.05
N LEU A 360 16.64 -7.71 11.76
CA LEU A 360 16.39 -8.35 13.05
C LEU A 360 16.22 -9.86 12.89
N TYR A 361 15.56 -10.31 11.84
CA TYR A 361 15.42 -11.73 11.54
C TYR A 361 16.79 -12.39 11.26
N ASP A 362 17.65 -11.77 10.47
CA ASP A 362 18.99 -12.30 10.17
C ASP A 362 19.86 -12.37 11.44
N TRP A 363 19.64 -11.46 12.39
CA TRP A 363 20.38 -11.43 13.67
C TRP A 363 19.86 -12.45 14.68
N GLU A 364 18.53 -12.57 14.83
CA GLU A 364 17.90 -13.41 15.85
C GLU A 364 17.60 -14.84 15.34
N GLY A 365 17.40 -15.00 14.03
CA GLY A 365 16.81 -16.21 13.42
C GLY A 365 15.29 -16.31 13.57
N GLY A 366 14.61 -15.17 13.82
CA GLY A 366 13.17 -15.14 14.06
C GLY A 366 12.57 -13.75 14.02
N TYR A 367 11.29 -13.65 14.39
CA TYR A 367 10.55 -12.39 14.34
C TYR A 367 10.22 -11.77 15.71
N ASN A 368 10.71 -12.35 16.81
CA ASN A 368 10.32 -11.88 18.15
C ASN A 368 10.72 -10.41 18.37
N TYR A 369 11.98 -10.04 18.06
CA TYR A 369 12.44 -8.65 18.20
C TYR A 369 11.72 -7.69 17.24
N ALA A 370 11.46 -8.11 16.00
CA ALA A 370 10.70 -7.28 15.08
C ALA A 370 9.29 -6.97 15.60
N ILE A 371 8.59 -7.99 16.11
CA ILE A 371 7.27 -7.85 16.71
C ILE A 371 7.30 -6.99 17.97
N LEU A 372 8.29 -7.20 18.83
CA LEU A 372 8.45 -6.41 20.06
C LEU A 372 8.68 -4.92 19.75
N ILE A 373 9.61 -4.62 18.83
CA ILE A 373 9.92 -3.24 18.43
C ILE A 373 8.69 -2.59 17.78
N ALA A 374 8.02 -3.28 16.86
CA ALA A 374 6.80 -2.77 16.25
C ALA A 374 5.70 -2.52 17.29
N GLY A 375 5.56 -3.41 18.28
CA GLY A 375 4.64 -3.25 19.41
C GLY A 375 4.96 -2.02 20.26
N ILE A 376 6.24 -1.81 20.61
CA ILE A 376 6.69 -0.63 21.37
C ILE A 376 6.42 0.65 20.59
N LEU A 377 6.76 0.70 19.30
CA LEU A 377 6.49 1.86 18.45
C LEU A 377 4.99 2.14 18.31
N ALA A 378 4.16 1.08 18.23
CA ALA A 378 2.71 1.24 18.20
C ALA A 378 2.18 1.85 19.52
N VAL A 379 2.71 1.45 20.68
CA VAL A 379 2.36 2.06 21.98
C VAL A 379 2.77 3.54 22.01
N ILE A 380 3.96 3.88 21.52
CA ILE A 380 4.39 5.27 21.37
C ILE A 380 3.43 6.03 20.44
N GLY A 381 2.94 5.38 19.39
CA GLY A 381 1.92 5.92 18.48
C GLY A 381 0.61 6.26 19.20
N VAL A 382 0.15 5.40 20.10
CA VAL A 382 -1.04 5.67 20.96
C VAL A 382 -0.82 6.92 21.80
N ILE A 383 0.33 7.01 22.50
CA ILE A 383 0.67 8.15 23.33
C ILE A 383 0.76 9.44 22.51
N THR A 384 1.39 9.36 21.32
CA THR A 384 1.52 10.50 20.40
C THR A 384 0.15 11.03 19.96
N LEU A 385 -0.75 10.15 19.57
CA LEU A 385 -2.10 10.53 19.12
C LEU A 385 -2.99 10.98 20.29
N TRP A 386 -2.74 10.44 21.48
CA TRP A 386 -3.46 10.90 22.68
C TRP A 386 -3.10 12.34 23.03
N ALA A 387 -1.86 12.80 22.72
CA ALA A 387 -1.42 14.17 22.91
C ALA A 387 -2.05 15.19 21.93
N LEU A 388 -2.81 14.76 20.92
CA LEU A 388 -3.56 15.66 20.04
C LEU A 388 -4.61 16.45 20.85
N PRO A 389 -4.81 17.75 20.55
CA PRO A 389 -5.83 18.55 21.21
C PRO A 389 -7.23 18.00 20.91
N GLN A 390 -8.12 18.10 21.88
CA GLN A 390 -9.54 17.81 21.69
C GLN A 390 -10.17 18.91 20.83
N LYS A 391 -10.87 18.51 19.78
CA LYS A 391 -11.74 19.37 18.98
C LYS A 391 -13.14 18.82 19.01
#